data_24ee3421f579aaf911beeb911b26f92b
#
_entry.id   24ee3421f579aaf911beeb911b26f92b
#
_cell.length_a   1.000
_cell.length_b   1.000
_cell.length_c   1.000
_cell.angle_alpha   90.00
_cell.angle_beta   90.00
_cell.angle_gamma   90.00
#
_symmetry.space_group_name_H-M   'P 1'
#
loop_
_entity.id
_entity.type
_entity.pdbx_description
1 polymer ?
#
loop_
_entity_poly.entity_id
_entity_poly.type
_entity_poly.pdbx_seq_one_letter_code
_entity_poly.pdbx_strand_id
1 'polypeptide(L)'
;RVPHHLSGGEKKRVAIAGIIAMEPEVLVLDEPTAGLDPKGVADLNKFINTLSSQYGMTVIFSTHDVGLVPEVADYIYVMDKGRIVAAGSVKEIFMQPDMLKSVRLDVPVLPRILKTLQDNGVEVSMAYTYNEAEDALLRAFGKRS
;
A
#
# COMPACT_ATOMS: atom_id res chain seq x y z
N ARG A 1 21.47 -18.68 13.84
CA ARG A 1 20.43 -18.86 14.88
C ARG A 1 19.54 -20.03 14.51
N VAL A 2 19.08 -20.81 15.48
CA VAL A 2 18.18 -21.94 15.23
C VAL A 2 16.79 -21.40 14.92
N PRO A 3 16.02 -21.97 13.94
CA PRO A 3 14.72 -21.45 13.50
C PRO A 3 13.71 -21.18 14.61
N HIS A 4 13.79 -21.91 15.72
CA HIS A 4 12.89 -21.74 16.87
C HIS A 4 13.14 -20.47 17.71
N HIS A 5 14.29 -19.79 17.54
CA HIS A 5 14.67 -18.57 18.25
C HIS A 5 14.42 -17.29 17.44
N LEU A 6 13.74 -17.40 16.28
CA LEU A 6 13.39 -16.26 15.45
C LEU A 6 12.08 -15.61 15.93
N SER A 7 12.05 -14.28 15.95
CA SER A 7 10.82 -13.52 16.10
C SER A 7 9.84 -13.80 14.95
N GLY A 8 8.57 -13.47 15.10
CA GLY A 8 7.58 -13.66 14.04
C GLY A 8 7.97 -12.96 12.72
N GLY A 9 8.49 -11.75 12.81
CA GLY A 9 8.97 -10.99 11.65
C GLY A 9 10.23 -11.61 11.02
N GLU A 10 11.17 -12.14 11.82
CA GLU A 10 12.34 -12.84 11.29
C GLU A 10 11.94 -14.13 10.56
N LYS A 11 11.01 -14.91 11.12
CA LYS A 11 10.47 -16.12 10.46
C LYS A 11 9.83 -15.79 9.12
N LYS A 12 9.05 -14.71 9.05
CA LYS A 12 8.40 -14.26 7.84
C LYS A 12 9.44 -13.85 6.76
N ARG A 13 10.46 -13.09 7.13
CA ARG A 13 11.56 -12.73 6.21
C ARG A 13 12.34 -13.94 5.71
N VAL A 14 12.61 -14.91 6.56
CA VAL A 14 13.30 -16.16 6.16
C VAL A 14 12.44 -16.96 5.19
N ALA A 15 11.13 -17.09 5.43
CA ALA A 15 10.21 -17.78 4.53
C ALA A 15 10.17 -17.12 3.15
N ILE A 16 10.05 -15.78 3.10
CA ILE A 16 10.07 -15.02 1.85
C ILE A 16 11.42 -15.19 1.12
N ALA A 17 12.54 -15.09 1.85
CA ALA A 17 13.87 -15.29 1.26
C ALA A 17 14.03 -16.69 0.64
N GLY A 18 13.47 -17.72 1.28
CA GLY A 18 13.47 -19.09 0.76
C GLY A 18 12.70 -19.24 -0.56
N ILE A 19 11.57 -18.53 -0.69
CA ILE A 19 10.78 -18.53 -1.93
C ILE A 19 11.52 -17.77 -3.05
N ILE A 20 12.11 -16.61 -2.73
CA ILE A 20 12.84 -15.80 -3.72
C ILE A 20 14.07 -16.52 -4.26
N ALA A 21 14.71 -17.35 -3.43
CA ALA A 21 15.85 -18.17 -3.90
C ALA A 21 15.48 -19.15 -5.03
N MET A 22 14.18 -19.37 -5.29
CA MET A 22 13.68 -20.16 -6.43
C MET A 22 13.47 -19.30 -7.68
N GLU A 23 13.72 -17.99 -7.62
CA GLU A 23 13.56 -17.01 -8.71
C GLU A 23 12.16 -17.08 -9.39
N PRO A 24 11.05 -17.00 -8.63
CA PRO A 24 9.72 -17.10 -9.20
C PRO A 24 9.38 -15.84 -10.01
N GLU A 25 8.63 -15.99 -11.10
CA GLU A 25 8.10 -14.86 -11.87
C GLU A 25 6.98 -14.13 -11.11
N VAL A 26 6.23 -14.88 -10.29
CA VAL A 26 5.08 -14.39 -9.52
C VAL A 26 5.23 -14.79 -8.06
N LEU A 27 5.13 -13.82 -7.16
CA LEU A 27 5.11 -14.01 -5.71
C LEU A 27 3.72 -13.66 -5.16
N VAL A 28 3.10 -14.59 -4.42
CA VAL A 28 1.81 -14.35 -3.75
C VAL A 28 2.02 -14.30 -2.25
N LEU A 29 1.55 -13.23 -1.62
CA LEU A 29 1.67 -12.98 -0.19
C LEU A 29 0.28 -12.76 0.42
N ASP A 30 -0.05 -13.51 1.47
CA ASP A 30 -1.29 -13.33 2.20
C ASP A 30 -1.02 -12.55 3.50
N GLU A 31 -1.68 -11.38 3.64
CA GLU A 31 -1.54 -10.46 4.77
C GLU A 31 -0.07 -10.26 5.21
N PRO A 32 0.84 -9.82 4.31
CA PRO A 32 2.27 -9.86 4.60
C PRO A 32 2.69 -8.93 5.74
N THR A 33 1.92 -7.87 6.02
CA THR A 33 2.19 -6.90 7.10
C THR A 33 1.63 -7.29 8.45
N ALA A 34 0.76 -8.31 8.52
CA ALA A 34 0.14 -8.72 9.78
C ALA A 34 1.19 -9.09 10.85
N GLY A 35 1.08 -8.47 12.03
CA GLY A 35 1.97 -8.70 13.17
C GLY A 35 3.36 -8.06 13.06
N LEU A 36 3.60 -7.20 12.07
CA LEU A 36 4.82 -6.40 12.00
C LEU A 36 4.64 -5.07 12.75
N ASP A 37 5.73 -4.58 13.31
CA ASP A 37 5.82 -3.21 13.81
C ASP A 37 5.93 -2.21 12.63
N PRO A 38 5.75 -0.90 12.83
CA PRO A 38 5.81 0.09 11.76
C PRO A 38 7.10 0.06 10.95
N LYS A 39 8.23 -0.24 11.58
CA LYS A 39 9.51 -0.39 10.89
C LYS A 39 9.52 -1.63 10.01
N GLY A 40 9.01 -2.75 10.49
CA GLY A 40 8.88 -3.99 9.73
C GLY A 40 7.96 -3.83 8.51
N VAL A 41 6.88 -3.05 8.64
CA VAL A 41 6.01 -2.68 7.51
C VAL A 41 6.77 -1.87 6.47
N ALA A 42 7.49 -0.82 6.88
CA ALA A 42 8.28 0.02 5.97
C ALA A 42 9.37 -0.79 5.24
N ASP A 43 10.07 -1.67 5.96
CA ASP A 43 11.10 -2.55 5.39
C ASP A 43 10.49 -3.53 4.37
N LEU A 44 9.30 -4.08 4.65
CA LEU A 44 8.59 -4.98 3.74
C LEU A 44 8.11 -4.24 2.49
N ASN A 45 7.57 -3.04 2.62
CA ASN A 45 7.15 -2.21 1.48
C ASN A 45 8.32 -1.91 0.54
N LYS A 46 9.45 -1.46 1.10
CA LYS A 46 10.66 -1.24 0.33
C LYS A 46 11.12 -2.52 -0.38
N PHE A 47 11.00 -3.65 0.29
CA PHE A 47 11.36 -4.93 -0.26
C PHE A 47 10.44 -5.34 -1.43
N ILE A 48 9.11 -5.24 -1.28
CA ILE A 48 8.14 -5.51 -2.36
C ILE A 48 8.43 -4.62 -3.58
N ASN A 49 8.63 -3.32 -3.37
CA ASN A 49 8.96 -2.39 -4.43
C ASN A 49 10.29 -2.75 -5.12
N THR A 50 11.28 -3.25 -4.38
CA THR A 50 12.56 -3.72 -4.95
C THR A 50 12.35 -4.95 -5.83
N LEU A 51 11.53 -5.92 -5.39
CA LEU A 51 11.22 -7.12 -6.17
C LEU A 51 10.58 -6.78 -7.52
N SER A 52 9.62 -5.87 -7.51
CA SER A 52 8.94 -5.44 -8.73
C SER A 52 9.88 -4.61 -9.63
N SER A 53 10.50 -3.55 -9.09
CA SER A 53 11.22 -2.56 -9.92
C SER A 53 12.60 -3.04 -10.40
N GLN A 54 13.32 -3.82 -9.59
CA GLN A 54 14.69 -4.25 -9.91
C GLN A 54 14.77 -5.68 -10.49
N TYR A 55 13.85 -6.54 -10.04
CA TYR A 55 13.86 -7.96 -10.46
C TYR A 55 12.74 -8.29 -11.45
N GLY A 56 11.85 -7.32 -11.77
CA GLY A 56 10.75 -7.53 -12.72
C GLY A 56 9.71 -8.55 -12.23
N MET A 57 9.69 -8.85 -10.93
CA MET A 57 8.82 -9.87 -10.35
C MET A 57 7.41 -9.31 -10.19
N THR A 58 6.39 -10.07 -10.57
CA THR A 58 5.00 -9.76 -10.25
C THR A 58 4.70 -10.13 -8.82
N VAL A 59 4.31 -9.16 -7.98
CA VAL A 59 3.94 -9.41 -6.59
C VAL A 59 2.44 -9.21 -6.42
N ILE A 60 1.74 -10.24 -5.96
CA ILE A 60 0.32 -10.20 -5.59
C ILE A 60 0.25 -10.34 -4.08
N PHE A 61 -0.45 -9.43 -3.41
CA PHE A 61 -0.64 -9.55 -1.97
C PHE A 61 -2.07 -9.21 -1.55
N SER A 62 -2.57 -9.89 -0.52
CA SER A 62 -3.81 -9.53 0.14
C SER A 62 -3.53 -8.60 1.32
N THR A 63 -4.40 -7.63 1.56
CA THR A 63 -4.37 -6.80 2.77
C THR A 63 -5.73 -6.16 3.05
N HIS A 64 -6.02 -5.90 4.30
CA HIS A 64 -7.12 -5.04 4.74
C HIS A 64 -6.64 -3.64 5.15
N ASP A 65 -5.34 -3.40 5.15
CA ASP A 65 -4.74 -2.09 5.45
C ASP A 65 -4.74 -1.21 4.18
N VAL A 66 -5.82 -0.46 4.00
CA VAL A 66 -5.98 0.47 2.86
C VAL A 66 -4.93 1.58 2.83
N GLY A 67 -4.32 1.91 3.99
CA GLY A 67 -3.27 2.91 4.08
C GLY A 67 -1.95 2.48 3.44
N LEU A 68 -1.70 1.17 3.44
CA LEU A 68 -0.50 0.58 2.84
C LEU A 68 -0.56 0.57 1.31
N VAL A 69 -1.74 0.34 0.76
CA VAL A 69 -1.92 0.03 -0.67
C VAL A 69 -1.31 1.08 -1.60
N PRO A 70 -1.47 2.41 -1.39
CA PRO A 70 -0.88 3.41 -2.26
C PRO A 70 0.65 3.41 -2.32
N GLU A 71 1.31 2.88 -1.29
CA GLU A 71 2.78 2.88 -1.19
C GLU A 71 3.45 1.72 -1.96
N VAL A 72 2.67 0.69 -2.32
CA VAL A 72 3.23 -0.56 -2.87
C VAL A 72 2.46 -1.15 -4.06
N ALA A 73 1.22 -0.73 -4.31
CA ALA A 73 0.39 -1.34 -5.34
C ALA A 73 0.29 -0.45 -6.59
N ASP A 74 0.47 -1.05 -7.75
CA ASP A 74 0.19 -0.41 -9.05
C ASP A 74 -1.28 -0.61 -9.44
N TYR A 75 -1.87 -1.78 -9.07
CA TYR A 75 -3.21 -2.18 -9.44
C TYR A 75 -3.93 -2.87 -8.28
N ILE A 76 -5.21 -2.62 -8.13
CA ILE A 76 -6.02 -3.08 -7.01
C ILE A 76 -7.20 -3.92 -7.51
N TYR A 77 -7.43 -5.05 -6.86
CA TYR A 77 -8.66 -5.81 -6.93
C TYR A 77 -9.38 -5.72 -5.58
N VAL A 78 -10.56 -5.12 -5.56
CA VAL A 78 -11.40 -5.08 -4.35
C VAL A 78 -12.28 -6.33 -4.33
N MET A 79 -12.21 -7.08 -3.24
CA MET A 79 -12.96 -8.32 -3.09
C MET A 79 -14.00 -8.20 -1.97
N ASP A 80 -15.23 -8.65 -2.23
CA ASP A 80 -16.26 -8.85 -1.22
C ASP A 80 -16.96 -10.20 -1.45
N LYS A 81 -17.15 -10.97 -0.40
CA LYS A 81 -17.83 -12.29 -0.41
C LYS A 81 -17.34 -13.22 -1.52
N GLY A 82 -16.03 -13.28 -1.74
CA GLY A 82 -15.41 -14.16 -2.73
C GLY A 82 -15.55 -13.69 -4.20
N ARG A 83 -15.94 -12.43 -4.42
CA ARG A 83 -16.08 -11.86 -5.76
C ARG A 83 -15.27 -10.57 -5.87
N ILE A 84 -14.70 -10.31 -7.06
CA ILE A 84 -14.12 -9.01 -7.38
C ILE A 84 -15.27 -8.05 -7.66
N VAL A 85 -15.36 -6.98 -6.87
CA VAL A 85 -16.41 -5.96 -6.98
C VAL A 85 -15.92 -4.68 -7.66
N ALA A 86 -14.61 -4.44 -7.64
CA ALA A 86 -13.95 -3.37 -8.38
C ALA A 86 -12.50 -3.76 -8.69
N ALA A 87 -11.96 -3.19 -9.76
CA ALA A 87 -10.56 -3.33 -10.13
C ALA A 87 -10.09 -2.07 -10.84
N GLY A 88 -8.83 -1.67 -10.62
CA GLY A 88 -8.26 -0.46 -11.21
C GLY A 88 -6.98 -0.02 -10.55
N SER A 89 -6.43 1.09 -11.01
CA SER A 89 -5.30 1.78 -10.38
C SER A 89 -5.68 2.30 -8.98
N VAL A 90 -4.67 2.64 -8.19
CA VAL A 90 -4.84 3.26 -6.86
C VAL A 90 -5.81 4.46 -6.93
N LYS A 91 -5.60 5.35 -7.91
CA LYS A 91 -6.42 6.54 -8.11
C LYS A 91 -7.88 6.19 -8.42
N GLU A 92 -8.12 5.26 -9.36
CA GLU A 92 -9.48 4.88 -9.77
C GLU A 92 -10.27 4.27 -8.62
N ILE A 93 -9.63 3.44 -7.81
CA ILE A 93 -10.30 2.79 -6.67
C ILE A 93 -10.58 3.78 -5.54
N PHE A 94 -9.60 4.60 -5.14
CA PHE A 94 -9.78 5.53 -4.03
C PHE A 94 -10.60 6.79 -4.37
N MET A 95 -10.90 7.02 -5.62
CA MET A 95 -11.90 8.02 -6.05
C MET A 95 -13.36 7.52 -5.89
N GLN A 96 -13.58 6.29 -5.42
CA GLN A 96 -14.91 5.69 -5.25
C GLN A 96 -15.23 5.43 -3.75
N PRO A 97 -15.35 6.49 -2.92
CA PRO A 97 -15.52 6.33 -1.48
C PRO A 97 -16.78 5.55 -1.09
N ASP A 98 -17.87 5.71 -1.84
CA ASP A 98 -19.12 5.02 -1.55
C ASP A 98 -19.03 3.51 -1.85
N MET A 99 -18.31 3.14 -2.89
CA MET A 99 -18.01 1.74 -3.21
C MET A 99 -17.18 1.11 -2.08
N LEU A 100 -16.10 1.77 -1.66
CA LEU A 100 -15.24 1.29 -0.57
C LEU A 100 -16.04 1.11 0.74
N LYS A 101 -16.88 2.07 1.10
CA LYS A 101 -17.75 1.96 2.27
C LYS A 101 -18.74 0.80 2.17
N SER A 102 -19.27 0.53 0.97
CA SER A 102 -20.23 -0.57 0.76
C SER A 102 -19.62 -1.95 1.07
N VAL A 103 -18.31 -2.08 0.91
CA VAL A 103 -17.52 -3.29 1.23
C VAL A 103 -16.76 -3.17 2.56
N ARG A 104 -17.10 -2.19 3.39
CA ARG A 104 -16.51 -1.94 4.72
C ARG A 104 -15.02 -1.59 4.68
N LEU A 105 -14.56 -1.00 3.60
CA LEU A 105 -13.24 -0.40 3.49
C LEU A 105 -13.33 1.11 3.65
N ASP A 106 -12.33 1.69 4.29
CA ASP A 106 -12.21 3.15 4.41
C ASP A 106 -11.37 3.73 3.27
N VAL A 107 -11.55 5.03 3.01
CA VAL A 107 -10.64 5.78 2.15
C VAL A 107 -9.38 6.10 2.95
N PRO A 108 -8.17 5.94 2.38
CA PRO A 108 -6.93 6.33 3.05
C PRO A 108 -6.98 7.77 3.56
N VAL A 109 -6.26 8.02 4.66
CA VAL A 109 -6.33 9.30 5.37
C VAL A 109 -5.87 10.47 4.51
N LEU A 110 -4.81 10.31 3.72
CA LEU A 110 -4.23 11.39 2.90
C LEU A 110 -5.22 11.93 1.86
N PRO A 111 -5.79 11.12 0.93
CA PRO A 111 -6.76 11.62 -0.02
C PRO A 111 -8.00 12.24 0.66
N ARG A 112 -8.43 11.72 1.83
CA ARG A 112 -9.54 12.30 2.57
C ARG A 112 -9.23 13.71 3.10
N ILE A 113 -8.03 13.92 3.67
CA ILE A 113 -7.58 15.24 4.13
C ILE A 113 -7.47 16.21 2.96
N LEU A 114 -6.81 15.81 1.88
CA LEU A 114 -6.63 16.69 0.71
C LEU A 114 -7.96 17.06 0.06
N LYS A 115 -8.90 16.12 -0.01
CA LYS A 115 -10.26 16.41 -0.47
C LYS A 115 -10.96 17.43 0.41
N THR A 116 -10.84 17.31 1.75
CA THR A 116 -11.41 18.30 2.69
C THR A 116 -10.80 19.69 2.47
N LEU A 117 -9.48 19.77 2.22
CA LEU A 117 -8.83 21.06 1.92
C LEU A 117 -9.36 21.66 0.61
N GLN A 118 -9.51 20.87 -0.45
CA GLN A 118 -10.08 21.31 -1.72
C GLN A 118 -11.50 21.81 -1.57
N ASP A 119 -12.36 21.09 -0.81
CA ASP A 119 -13.75 21.44 -0.56
C ASP A 119 -13.88 22.74 0.27
N ASN A 120 -12.84 23.14 0.99
CA ASN A 120 -12.72 24.41 1.71
C ASN A 120 -11.93 25.50 0.93
N GLY A 121 -11.73 25.33 -0.38
CA GLY A 121 -11.16 26.35 -1.26
C GLY A 121 -9.63 26.41 -1.28
N VAL A 122 -8.95 25.41 -0.71
CA VAL A 122 -7.49 25.31 -0.81
C VAL A 122 -7.09 24.65 -2.13
N GLU A 123 -6.30 25.34 -2.94
CA GLU A 123 -5.74 24.78 -4.18
C GLU A 123 -4.62 23.80 -3.85
N VAL A 124 -4.95 22.53 -3.70
CA VAL A 124 -4.00 21.44 -3.43
C VAL A 124 -4.27 20.27 -4.37
N SER A 125 -3.22 19.63 -4.89
CA SER A 125 -3.35 18.44 -5.72
C SER A 125 -3.73 17.22 -4.88
N MET A 126 -4.50 16.29 -5.46
CA MET A 126 -4.75 14.99 -4.82
C MET A 126 -3.46 14.18 -4.77
N ALA A 127 -3.26 13.47 -3.67
CA ALA A 127 -2.12 12.60 -3.43
C ALA A 127 -2.57 11.35 -2.68
N TYR A 128 -1.89 10.24 -2.94
CA TYR A 128 -2.21 8.94 -2.37
C TYR A 128 -1.06 8.38 -1.53
N THR A 129 0.18 8.80 -1.82
CA THR A 129 1.38 8.46 -1.06
C THR A 129 1.84 9.63 -0.19
N TYR A 130 2.69 9.35 0.82
CA TYR A 130 3.25 10.39 1.69
C TYR A 130 4.08 11.40 0.91
N ASN A 131 4.94 10.96 -0.01
CA ASN A 131 5.79 11.84 -0.80
C ASN A 131 4.97 12.77 -1.71
N GLU A 132 3.94 12.23 -2.38
CA GLU A 132 3.03 13.06 -3.19
C GLU A 132 2.30 14.09 -2.34
N ALA A 133 1.85 13.71 -1.13
CA ALA A 133 1.12 14.60 -0.22
C ALA A 133 2.04 15.73 0.29
N GLU A 134 3.29 15.40 0.65
CA GLU A 134 4.29 16.40 1.05
C GLU A 134 4.52 17.41 -0.07
N ASP A 135 4.77 16.95 -1.29
CA ASP A 135 4.96 17.80 -2.47
C ASP A 135 3.73 18.68 -2.75
N ALA A 136 2.51 18.11 -2.66
CA ALA A 136 1.26 18.82 -2.87
C ALA A 136 1.07 19.96 -1.84
N LEU A 137 1.34 19.68 -0.57
CA LEU A 137 1.23 20.65 0.51
C LEU A 137 2.31 21.74 0.43
N LEU A 138 3.57 21.38 0.13
CA LEU A 138 4.64 22.35 -0.08
C LEU A 138 4.34 23.32 -1.24
N ARG A 139 3.76 22.81 -2.33
CA ARG A 139 3.31 23.66 -3.46
C ARG A 139 2.16 24.58 -3.06
N ALA A 140 1.20 24.07 -2.28
CA ALA A 140 0.04 24.85 -1.86
C ALA A 140 0.38 25.92 -0.82
N PHE A 141 1.27 25.62 0.12
CA PHE A 141 1.56 26.48 1.27
C PHE A 141 2.99 27.04 1.31
N GLY A 142 3.96 26.42 0.60
CA GLY A 142 5.38 26.83 0.62
C GLY A 142 5.70 28.12 -0.13
N LYS A 143 4.74 28.78 -0.78
CA LYS A 143 4.91 30.06 -1.50
C LYS A 143 4.66 31.31 -0.63
N ARG A 144 4.72 31.19 0.69
CA ARG A 144 4.63 32.33 1.61
C ARG A 144 5.99 32.58 2.26
N SER A 145 6.94 33.05 1.46
CA SER A 145 8.13 33.78 1.96
C SER A 145 8.45 34.91 0.99
#